data_14878ff76b1eb5fbb454f8c5efc552be
#
_entry.id   14878ff76b1eb5fbb454f8c5efc552be
#
_cell.length_a   1.000
_cell.length_b   1.000
_cell.length_c   1.000
_cell.angle_alpha   90.00
_cell.angle_beta   90.00
_cell.angle_gamma   90.00
#
_symmetry.space_group_name_H-M   'P 1'
#
loop_
_entity.id
_entity.type
_entity.pdbx_description
1 polymer ?
#
loop_
_entity_poly.entity_id
_entity_poly.type
_entity_poly.pdbx_seq_one_letter_code
_entity_poly.pdbx_strand_id
1 'polypeptide(L)'
;MKKKLLTAFLVTALGISMLSGCGGKNSDDNSTKSEQSTKETDQEAADKVAKLIDDIYVQERTDKTDEQCEAAKKAWDALTDAQKELVEGENADPDYFGRDTGDASKDDPLNEDEIGENELLVVSFGTSFNDSRAEDIGGIEKALQAAYPEWSVRRAFTAQIIINHVQARDGEKIDNMDQALERAVKNGVKNLIVQPTHLMHGAEYDELTEAVENYKDKFESVKIAEPLLGEVGSDATVINADKEAVAKAITAEAVKVTEYESLDAAKEAGTAFVFMGHGTSHTAKISYSQMQTQMEQLGSVSYTHLRAHETSA
;
A
#
# COMPACT_ATOMS: atom_id res chain seq x y z
N MET A 1 -16.64 12.42 -30.43
CA MET A 1 -16.66 13.89 -30.29
C MET A 1 -16.50 14.19 -28.80
N LYS A 2 -15.28 14.55 -28.39
CA LYS A 2 -14.90 14.84 -26.99
C LYS A 2 -15.25 16.29 -26.69
N LYS A 3 -16.16 16.55 -25.77
CA LYS A 3 -16.41 17.90 -25.23
C LYS A 3 -15.45 18.15 -24.09
N LYS A 4 -14.49 19.04 -24.29
CA LYS A 4 -13.65 19.62 -23.25
C LYS A 4 -14.45 20.70 -22.53
N LEU A 5 -14.67 20.55 -21.24
CA LEU A 5 -15.17 21.63 -20.39
C LEU A 5 -13.94 22.46 -19.95
N LEU A 6 -13.95 23.71 -20.35
CA LEU A 6 -12.97 24.72 -19.98
C LEU A 6 -13.57 25.49 -18.79
N THR A 7 -13.01 25.30 -17.60
CA THR A 7 -13.38 26.11 -16.42
C THR A 7 -12.46 27.32 -16.39
N ALA A 8 -13.02 28.48 -16.62
CA ALA A 8 -12.30 29.75 -16.55
C ALA A 8 -12.27 30.25 -15.11
N PHE A 9 -11.10 30.38 -14.53
CA PHE A 9 -10.89 31.11 -13.28
C PHE A 9 -10.93 32.61 -13.52
N LEU A 10 -11.89 33.27 -12.88
CA LEU A 10 -12.02 34.72 -12.89
C LEU A 10 -11.18 35.29 -11.72
N VAL A 11 -10.04 35.86 -12.06
CA VAL A 11 -9.22 36.64 -11.10
C VAL A 11 -9.81 38.02 -10.99
N THR A 12 -10.42 38.34 -9.86
CA THR A 12 -10.82 39.69 -9.49
C THR A 12 -9.71 40.37 -8.68
N ALA A 13 -8.95 41.22 -9.35
CA ALA A 13 -8.04 42.13 -8.68
C ALA A 13 -8.83 43.28 -8.02
N LEU A 14 -8.84 43.35 -6.70
CA LEU A 14 -9.34 44.52 -5.96
C LEU A 14 -8.17 45.42 -5.64
N GLY A 15 -8.21 46.61 -6.19
CA GLY A 15 -7.26 47.67 -6.00
C GLY A 15 -7.33 48.25 -4.56
N ILE A 16 -6.19 48.43 -3.98
CA ILE A 16 -6.01 49.12 -2.67
C ILE A 16 -5.96 50.60 -2.91
N SER A 17 -6.97 51.32 -2.41
CA SER A 17 -6.95 52.78 -2.28
C SER A 17 -6.43 53.15 -0.89
N MET A 18 -5.25 53.77 -0.83
CA MET A 18 -4.77 54.43 0.39
C MET A 18 -5.53 55.71 0.62
N LEU A 19 -6.16 55.82 1.77
CA LEU A 19 -6.59 57.12 2.34
C LEU A 19 -6.00 57.24 3.74
N SER A 20 -5.07 58.20 3.87
CA SER A 20 -4.56 58.67 5.14
C SER A 20 -5.63 59.49 5.86
N GLY A 21 -5.95 59.13 7.10
CA GLY A 21 -6.82 59.90 7.98
C GLY A 21 -6.33 59.73 9.42
N CYS A 22 -5.84 60.81 9.97
CA CYS A 22 -5.35 60.91 11.36
C CYS A 22 -6.53 61.04 12.33
N GLY A 23 -6.45 60.36 13.49
CA GLY A 23 -7.07 60.80 14.71
C GLY A 23 -8.03 59.88 15.43
N GLY A 24 -7.69 59.44 16.65
CA GLY A 24 -8.65 58.99 17.65
C GLY A 24 -8.37 57.61 18.25
N LYS A 25 -7.96 57.60 19.49
CA LYS A 25 -7.79 56.42 20.38
C LYS A 25 -9.04 55.56 20.40
N ASN A 26 -8.88 54.26 20.13
CA ASN A 26 -9.57 53.18 20.83
C ASN A 26 -8.72 51.90 20.71
N SER A 27 -8.30 51.41 21.83
CA SER A 27 -7.66 50.10 22.05
C SER A 27 -8.74 49.04 21.99
N ASP A 28 -8.82 48.24 20.92
CA ASP A 28 -9.42 46.88 20.87
C ASP A 28 -9.37 46.20 19.50
N ASP A 29 -8.63 46.76 18.50
CA ASP A 29 -8.66 46.22 17.11
C ASP A 29 -7.35 45.55 16.68
N ASN A 30 -6.46 45.22 17.63
CA ASN A 30 -5.14 44.64 17.28
C ASN A 30 -5.06 43.14 17.46
N SER A 31 -6.03 42.50 18.12
CA SER A 31 -6.05 41.03 18.30
C SER A 31 -6.56 40.31 17.05
N THR A 32 -7.60 40.82 16.43
CA THR A 32 -8.25 40.16 15.28
C THR A 32 -7.37 40.18 14.01
N LYS A 33 -6.59 41.25 13.78
CA LYS A 33 -5.66 41.30 12.63
C LYS A 33 -4.42 40.44 12.83
N SER A 34 -3.93 40.25 14.04
CA SER A 34 -2.82 39.37 14.33
C SER A 34 -3.22 37.89 14.23
N GLU A 35 -4.41 37.53 14.71
CA GLU A 35 -4.95 36.17 14.62
C GLU A 35 -5.27 35.76 13.17
N GLN A 36 -5.79 36.66 12.36
CA GLN A 36 -6.08 36.40 10.96
C GLN A 36 -4.80 36.27 10.14
N SER A 37 -3.79 37.10 10.38
CA SER A 37 -2.47 36.99 9.72
C SER A 37 -1.73 35.72 10.11
N THR A 38 -1.83 35.28 11.38
CA THR A 38 -1.23 34.03 11.84
C THR A 38 -1.92 32.83 11.22
N LYS A 39 -3.25 32.86 11.15
CA LYS A 39 -4.02 31.74 10.49
C LYS A 39 -3.76 31.64 9.00
N GLU A 40 -3.59 32.75 8.26
CA GLU A 40 -3.21 32.73 6.85
C GLU A 40 -1.80 32.14 6.66
N THR A 41 -0.84 32.47 7.49
CA THR A 41 0.53 31.92 7.43
C THR A 41 0.57 30.43 7.84
N ASP A 42 -0.26 30.00 8.78
CA ASP A 42 -0.38 28.60 9.19
C ASP A 42 -0.96 27.75 8.07
N GLN A 43 -2.01 28.25 7.38
CA GLN A 43 -2.59 27.56 6.21
C GLN A 43 -1.59 27.46 5.06
N GLU A 44 -0.86 28.53 4.72
CA GLU A 44 0.17 28.50 3.67
C GLU A 44 1.28 27.49 3.96
N ALA A 45 1.65 27.31 5.23
CA ALA A 45 2.64 26.30 5.64
C ALA A 45 2.08 24.88 5.45
N ALA A 46 0.83 24.65 5.85
CA ALA A 46 0.14 23.37 5.68
C ALA A 46 -0.06 23.03 4.20
N ASP A 47 -0.52 23.98 3.38
CA ASP A 47 -0.72 23.78 1.93
C ASP A 47 0.58 23.40 1.20
N LYS A 48 1.70 24.00 1.63
CA LYS A 48 3.01 23.64 1.07
C LYS A 48 3.39 22.20 1.39
N VAL A 49 3.11 21.75 2.60
CA VAL A 49 3.38 20.36 3.01
C VAL A 49 2.43 19.41 2.32
N ALA A 50 1.14 19.74 2.21
CA ALA A 50 0.17 18.96 1.47
C ALA A 50 0.65 18.70 0.02
N LYS A 51 1.11 19.76 -0.66
CA LYS A 51 1.67 19.62 -2.00
C LYS A 51 2.89 18.69 -2.05
N LEU A 52 3.80 18.75 -1.10
CA LEU A 52 4.98 17.86 -1.07
C LEU A 52 4.59 16.40 -0.83
N ILE A 53 3.54 16.16 -0.05
CA ILE A 53 2.97 14.82 0.15
C ILE A 53 2.31 14.32 -1.14
N ASP A 54 1.49 15.14 -1.79
CA ASP A 54 0.85 14.78 -3.06
C ASP A 54 1.90 14.49 -4.15
N ASP A 55 3.02 15.22 -4.17
CA ASP A 55 4.12 15.02 -5.13
C ASP A 55 4.85 13.66 -4.94
N ILE A 56 4.78 13.03 -3.75
CA ILE A 56 5.32 11.67 -3.51
C ILE A 56 4.25 10.58 -3.54
N TYR A 57 2.98 10.94 -3.64
CA TYR A 57 1.87 9.99 -3.77
C TYR A 57 1.70 9.57 -5.23
N VAL A 58 2.71 8.90 -5.77
CA VAL A 58 2.79 8.53 -7.19
C VAL A 58 3.30 7.09 -7.34
N GLN A 59 2.90 6.43 -8.43
CA GLN A 59 3.28 5.05 -8.73
C GLN A 59 4.62 4.92 -9.48
N GLU A 60 5.22 6.03 -9.87
CA GLU A 60 6.50 6.02 -10.57
C GLU A 60 7.64 6.48 -9.67
N ARG A 61 8.80 5.83 -9.82
CA ARG A 61 10.05 6.25 -9.21
C ARG A 61 10.88 7.02 -10.22
N THR A 62 11.46 8.14 -9.79
CA THR A 62 12.38 8.95 -10.56
C THR A 62 13.69 9.18 -9.78
N ASP A 63 14.70 9.75 -10.43
CA ASP A 63 15.96 10.15 -9.78
C ASP A 63 15.76 11.17 -8.64
N LYS A 64 14.59 11.84 -8.59
CA LYS A 64 14.25 12.83 -7.56
C LYS A 64 13.46 12.27 -6.39
N THR A 65 13.00 11.04 -6.47
CA THR A 65 12.08 10.46 -5.47
C THR A 65 12.68 10.49 -4.06
N ASP A 66 13.97 10.17 -3.91
CA ASP A 66 14.62 10.19 -2.61
C ASP A 66 14.63 11.61 -2.01
N GLU A 67 15.01 12.62 -2.81
CA GLU A 67 15.00 14.02 -2.37
C GLU A 67 13.60 14.52 -2.06
N GLN A 68 12.60 14.10 -2.81
CA GLN A 68 11.19 14.47 -2.58
C GLN A 68 10.66 13.87 -1.28
N CYS A 69 10.96 12.59 -0.99
CA CYS A 69 10.60 11.94 0.27
C CYS A 69 11.21 12.66 1.48
N GLU A 70 12.51 12.96 1.42
CA GLU A 70 13.21 13.71 2.47
C GLU A 70 12.63 15.11 2.66
N ALA A 71 12.33 15.81 1.55
CA ALA A 71 11.76 17.15 1.60
C ALA A 71 10.35 17.19 2.21
N ALA A 72 9.50 16.22 1.86
CA ALA A 72 8.16 16.11 2.41
C ALA A 72 8.19 15.88 3.93
N LYS A 73 9.00 14.92 4.40
CA LYS A 73 9.15 14.64 5.84
C LYS A 73 9.73 15.81 6.61
N LYS A 74 10.79 16.42 6.10
CA LYS A 74 11.42 17.59 6.72
C LYS A 74 10.46 18.76 6.83
N ALA A 75 9.65 19.00 5.81
CA ALA A 75 8.65 20.06 5.84
C ALA A 75 7.53 19.76 6.85
N TRP A 76 7.06 18.51 6.92
CA TRP A 76 6.10 18.04 7.92
C TRP A 76 6.62 18.22 9.35
N ASP A 77 7.86 17.81 9.61
CA ASP A 77 8.46 17.89 10.94
C ASP A 77 8.68 19.34 11.42
N ALA A 78 8.73 20.29 10.48
CA ALA A 78 8.82 21.72 10.79
C ALA A 78 7.47 22.35 11.14
N LEU A 79 6.34 21.69 10.90
CA LEU A 79 5.02 22.16 11.26
C LEU A 79 4.76 22.02 12.77
N THR A 80 4.05 22.96 13.34
CA THR A 80 3.43 22.82 14.66
C THR A 80 2.25 21.83 14.58
N ASP A 81 1.84 21.28 15.72
CA ASP A 81 0.68 20.36 15.75
C ASP A 81 -0.59 21.03 15.20
N ALA A 82 -0.80 22.33 15.47
CA ALA A 82 -1.93 23.08 14.93
C ALA A 82 -1.87 23.24 13.39
N GLN A 83 -0.67 23.35 12.81
CA GLN A 83 -0.47 23.42 11.37
C GLN A 83 -0.66 22.05 10.70
N LYS A 84 -0.26 20.96 11.37
CA LYS A 84 -0.48 19.58 10.87
C LYS A 84 -1.96 19.26 10.72
N GLU A 85 -2.80 19.73 11.63
CA GLU A 85 -4.27 19.57 11.54
C GLU A 85 -4.90 20.35 10.36
N LEU A 86 -4.15 21.25 9.73
CA LEU A 86 -4.59 22.01 8.56
C LEU A 86 -4.10 21.40 7.22
N VAL A 87 -3.30 20.33 7.27
CA VAL A 87 -2.79 19.69 6.06
C VAL A 87 -3.93 18.98 5.36
N GLU A 88 -4.28 19.45 4.16
CA GLU A 88 -5.34 18.91 3.32
C GLU A 88 -4.92 19.05 1.85
N GLY A 89 -4.79 17.94 1.14
CA GLY A 89 -4.40 17.84 -0.27
C GLY A 89 -5.29 16.88 -1.03
N GLU A 90 -4.86 16.43 -2.19
CA GLU A 90 -5.54 15.37 -2.94
C GLU A 90 -5.42 14.03 -2.20
N ASN A 91 -4.24 13.75 -1.66
CA ASN A 91 -3.91 12.53 -0.92
C ASN A 91 -3.28 12.84 0.45
N ALA A 92 -2.91 14.10 0.69
CA ALA A 92 -2.35 14.54 1.95
C ALA A 92 -3.46 14.77 2.97
N ASP A 93 -3.23 14.33 4.19
CA ASP A 93 -4.10 14.55 5.34
C ASP A 93 -3.27 14.72 6.64
N PRO A 94 -3.88 15.16 7.75
CA PRO A 94 -3.18 15.33 9.02
C PRO A 94 -2.55 14.06 9.58
N ASP A 95 -2.98 12.90 9.10
CA ASP A 95 -2.54 11.59 9.58
C ASP A 95 -1.50 10.92 8.69
N TYR A 96 -1.18 11.53 7.54
CA TYR A 96 -0.31 10.92 6.54
C TYR A 96 1.01 10.38 7.12
N PHE A 97 1.69 11.13 7.97
CA PHE A 97 2.92 10.70 8.63
C PHE A 97 2.74 10.31 10.11
N GLY A 98 1.59 10.56 10.69
CA GLY A 98 1.52 10.79 12.12
C GLY A 98 0.94 9.70 12.97
N ARG A 99 0.18 8.77 12.44
CA ARG A 99 -0.49 7.84 13.34
C ARG A 99 0.31 6.60 13.65
N ASP A 100 0.00 6.04 14.81
CA ASP A 100 0.58 4.81 15.30
C ASP A 100 0.38 3.69 14.28
N THR A 101 1.46 3.41 13.54
CA THR A 101 1.54 2.34 12.56
C THR A 101 2.45 1.22 13.04
N GLY A 102 2.81 1.25 14.32
CA GLY A 102 3.72 0.30 14.95
C GLY A 102 5.18 0.76 14.93
N ASP A 103 6.06 -0.19 15.16
CA ASP A 103 7.49 0.04 15.33
C ASP A 103 8.28 -0.38 14.08
N ALA A 104 8.73 0.62 13.30
CA ALA A 104 9.51 0.40 12.08
C ALA A 104 10.78 -0.42 12.31
N SER A 105 11.40 -0.34 13.51
CA SER A 105 12.64 -1.07 13.81
C SER A 105 12.49 -2.58 13.88
N LYS A 106 11.26 -3.10 13.88
CA LYS A 106 10.97 -4.54 13.85
C LYS A 106 10.95 -5.14 12.46
N ASP A 107 10.95 -4.30 11.45
CA ASP A 107 10.95 -4.71 10.05
C ASP A 107 12.37 -4.71 9.48
N ASP A 108 12.57 -5.52 8.45
CA ASP A 108 13.82 -5.61 7.70
C ASP A 108 13.46 -5.43 6.22
N PRO A 109 14.03 -4.45 5.50
CA PRO A 109 13.75 -4.24 4.08
C PRO A 109 14.23 -5.38 3.18
N LEU A 110 15.03 -6.31 3.69
CA LEU A 110 15.56 -7.48 2.99
C LEU A 110 16.17 -7.14 1.62
N ASN A 111 16.95 -6.07 1.55
CA ASN A 111 17.59 -5.58 0.34
C ASN A 111 19.12 -5.54 0.43
N GLU A 112 19.72 -6.41 1.23
CA GLU A 112 21.17 -6.54 1.40
C GLU A 112 21.88 -6.94 0.10
N ASP A 113 23.15 -6.58 -0.02
CA ASP A 113 24.07 -7.05 -1.03
C ASP A 113 24.78 -8.36 -0.57
N GLU A 114 25.51 -9.02 -1.46
CA GLU A 114 26.37 -10.18 -1.17
C GLU A 114 25.63 -11.44 -0.68
N ILE A 115 24.50 -11.77 -1.30
CA ILE A 115 23.58 -12.82 -0.87
C ILE A 115 23.82 -14.22 -1.45
N GLY A 116 24.78 -14.39 -2.33
CA GLY A 116 25.05 -15.67 -2.99
C GLY A 116 24.31 -15.84 -4.32
N GLU A 117 24.26 -17.09 -4.84
CA GLU A 117 23.82 -17.35 -6.21
C GLU A 117 22.32 -17.68 -6.32
N ASN A 118 21.64 -17.97 -5.21
CA ASN A 118 20.23 -18.36 -5.17
C ASN A 118 19.40 -17.34 -4.40
N GLU A 119 18.44 -16.73 -5.06
CA GLU A 119 17.54 -15.74 -4.46
C GLU A 119 16.08 -16.14 -4.57
N LEU A 120 15.34 -15.99 -3.48
CA LEU A 120 13.90 -16.07 -3.40
C LEU A 120 13.36 -14.65 -3.16
N LEU A 121 12.94 -14.00 -4.22
CA LEU A 121 12.37 -12.66 -4.18
C LEU A 121 10.88 -12.72 -3.85
N VAL A 122 10.54 -12.29 -2.64
CA VAL A 122 9.14 -12.18 -2.20
C VAL A 122 8.59 -10.84 -2.63
N VAL A 123 7.54 -10.87 -3.45
CA VAL A 123 6.94 -9.67 -4.03
C VAL A 123 5.54 -9.45 -3.47
N SER A 124 5.35 -8.33 -2.79
CA SER A 124 4.09 -7.92 -2.19
C SER A 124 3.61 -6.60 -2.78
N PHE A 125 2.31 -6.32 -2.71
CA PHE A 125 1.81 -4.96 -2.94
C PHE A 125 2.47 -3.98 -1.97
N GLY A 126 2.62 -4.41 -0.73
CA GLY A 126 3.21 -3.63 0.34
C GLY A 126 2.17 -3.04 1.29
N THR A 127 2.66 -2.55 2.41
CA THR A 127 1.87 -1.80 3.39
C THR A 127 2.73 -0.74 4.07
N SER A 128 2.13 0.42 4.35
CA SER A 128 2.76 1.47 5.14
C SER A 128 2.61 1.25 6.65
N PHE A 129 1.78 0.30 7.08
CA PHE A 129 1.61 -0.05 8.49
C PHE A 129 2.79 -0.90 8.96
N ASN A 130 3.58 -0.39 9.90
CA ASN A 130 4.81 -1.03 10.38
C ASN A 130 4.54 -2.40 11.00
N ASP A 131 3.52 -2.53 11.84
CA ASP A 131 3.18 -3.81 12.47
C ASP A 131 2.77 -4.85 11.43
N SER A 132 1.88 -4.50 10.48
CA SER A 132 1.50 -5.42 9.39
C SER A 132 2.67 -5.77 8.48
N ARG A 133 3.58 -4.82 8.22
CA ARG A 133 4.76 -5.11 7.41
C ARG A 133 5.68 -6.11 8.11
N ALA A 134 5.94 -5.94 9.40
CA ALA A 134 6.81 -6.81 10.18
C ALA A 134 6.18 -8.17 10.52
N GLU A 135 4.87 -8.22 10.80
CA GLU A 135 4.17 -9.41 11.28
C GLU A 135 3.56 -10.23 10.14
N ASP A 136 2.85 -9.57 9.20
CA ASP A 136 2.17 -10.27 8.12
C ASP A 136 3.12 -10.58 6.96
N ILE A 137 3.70 -9.53 6.33
CA ILE A 137 4.64 -9.73 5.21
C ILE A 137 5.91 -10.40 5.71
N GLY A 138 6.51 -9.87 6.77
CA GLY A 138 7.69 -10.44 7.42
C GLY A 138 7.46 -11.86 7.95
N GLY A 139 6.24 -12.21 8.33
CA GLY A 139 5.86 -13.57 8.71
C GLY A 139 5.96 -14.56 7.54
N ILE A 140 5.49 -14.16 6.36
CA ILE A 140 5.60 -14.95 5.12
C ILE A 140 7.09 -15.13 4.75
N GLU A 141 7.87 -14.06 4.75
CA GLU A 141 9.29 -14.07 4.41
C GLU A 141 10.10 -14.97 5.34
N LYS A 142 9.87 -14.88 6.64
CA LYS A 142 10.49 -15.76 7.65
C LYS A 142 10.11 -17.22 7.45
N ALA A 143 8.85 -17.50 7.11
CA ALA A 143 8.41 -18.86 6.85
C ALA A 143 9.09 -19.43 5.58
N LEU A 144 9.24 -18.61 4.54
CA LEU A 144 9.95 -19.00 3.32
C LEU A 144 11.44 -19.20 3.58
N GLN A 145 12.09 -18.32 4.33
CA GLN A 145 13.50 -18.47 4.72
C GLN A 145 13.73 -19.75 5.54
N ALA A 146 12.80 -20.09 6.43
CA ALA A 146 12.89 -21.33 7.21
C ALA A 146 12.69 -22.58 6.36
N ALA A 147 11.81 -22.51 5.36
CA ALA A 147 11.54 -23.62 4.45
C ALA A 147 12.65 -23.84 3.40
N TYR A 148 13.33 -22.76 3.02
CA TYR A 148 14.37 -22.78 1.98
C TYR A 148 15.68 -22.12 2.48
N PRO A 149 16.37 -22.72 3.46
CA PRO A 149 17.54 -22.11 4.10
C PRO A 149 18.74 -21.90 3.16
N GLU A 150 18.77 -22.59 2.03
CA GLU A 150 19.83 -22.45 0.99
C GLU A 150 19.55 -21.28 0.01
N TRP A 151 18.43 -20.58 0.18
CA TRP A 151 18.03 -19.46 -0.63
C TRP A 151 18.06 -18.18 0.20
N SER A 152 18.55 -17.09 -0.37
CA SER A 152 18.46 -15.78 0.27
C SER A 152 17.10 -15.17 -0.02
N VAL A 153 16.31 -14.96 1.01
CA VAL A 153 15.01 -14.29 0.88
C VAL A 153 15.24 -12.78 0.75
N ARG A 154 14.62 -12.18 -0.25
CA ARG A 154 14.62 -10.74 -0.52
C ARG A 154 13.20 -10.24 -0.70
N ARG A 155 13.01 -8.93 -0.55
CA ARG A 155 11.71 -8.25 -0.64
C ARG A 155 11.67 -7.29 -1.82
N ALA A 156 10.52 -7.22 -2.49
CA ALA A 156 10.13 -6.09 -3.32
C ALA A 156 8.66 -5.72 -3.09
N PHE A 157 8.34 -4.45 -3.24
CA PHE A 157 6.96 -3.99 -3.29
C PHE A 157 6.58 -3.52 -4.70
N THR A 158 5.31 -3.72 -5.07
CA THR A 158 4.78 -3.23 -6.35
C THR A 158 4.18 -1.83 -6.23
N ALA A 159 3.70 -1.44 -5.05
CA ALA A 159 3.09 -0.13 -4.84
C ALA A 159 4.15 0.94 -4.52
N GLN A 160 4.56 1.72 -5.52
CA GLN A 160 5.53 2.79 -5.33
C GLN A 160 5.06 3.85 -4.32
N ILE A 161 3.77 4.13 -4.27
CA ILE A 161 3.14 5.01 -3.26
C ILE A 161 3.51 4.56 -1.84
N ILE A 162 3.40 3.27 -1.57
CA ILE A 162 3.72 2.68 -0.26
C ILE A 162 5.23 2.80 0.03
N ILE A 163 6.07 2.50 -0.97
CA ILE A 163 7.53 2.64 -0.84
C ILE A 163 7.90 4.08 -0.49
N ASN A 164 7.35 5.06 -1.22
CA ASN A 164 7.61 6.47 -0.99
C ASN A 164 7.15 6.91 0.41
N HIS A 165 5.98 6.45 0.84
CA HIS A 165 5.45 6.76 2.18
C HIS A 165 6.37 6.21 3.28
N VAL A 166 6.76 4.93 3.21
CA VAL A 166 7.65 4.30 4.18
C VAL A 166 9.01 5.00 4.19
N GLN A 167 9.58 5.28 3.01
CA GLN A 167 10.84 5.98 2.89
C GLN A 167 10.77 7.40 3.48
N ALA A 168 9.71 8.15 3.18
CA ALA A 168 9.55 9.50 3.71
C ALA A 168 9.37 9.50 5.22
N ARG A 169 8.51 8.64 5.77
CA ARG A 169 8.18 8.60 7.19
C ARG A 169 9.29 8.01 8.05
N ASP A 170 9.82 6.86 7.66
CA ASP A 170 10.71 6.04 8.49
C ASP A 170 12.18 6.09 8.01
N GLY A 171 12.43 6.63 6.82
CA GLY A 171 13.76 6.63 6.19
C GLY A 171 14.17 5.26 5.63
N GLU A 172 13.28 4.28 5.66
CA GLU A 172 13.54 2.92 5.24
C GLU A 172 13.34 2.78 3.73
N LYS A 173 14.31 2.19 3.05
CA LYS A 173 14.28 2.00 1.60
C LYS A 173 13.92 0.56 1.26
N ILE A 174 12.71 0.39 0.74
CA ILE A 174 12.24 -0.89 0.21
C ILE A 174 12.39 -0.84 -1.31
N ASP A 175 12.92 -1.90 -1.90
CA ASP A 175 13.10 -1.98 -3.35
C ASP A 175 11.72 -2.15 -4.03
N ASN A 176 11.51 -1.45 -5.15
CA ASN A 176 10.48 -1.81 -6.12
C ASN A 176 10.98 -2.95 -7.02
N MET A 177 10.15 -3.41 -7.96
CA MET A 177 10.49 -4.54 -8.83
C MET A 177 11.78 -4.31 -9.61
N ASP A 178 11.95 -3.15 -10.24
CA ASP A 178 13.15 -2.85 -11.02
C ASP A 178 14.41 -2.81 -10.15
N GLN A 179 14.33 -2.14 -8.99
CA GLN A 179 15.43 -2.06 -8.04
C GLN A 179 15.84 -3.43 -7.51
N ALA A 180 14.86 -4.28 -7.18
CA ALA A 180 15.13 -5.64 -6.69
C ALA A 180 15.78 -6.51 -7.77
N LEU A 181 15.29 -6.47 -9.01
CA LEU A 181 15.85 -7.22 -10.13
C LEU A 181 17.24 -6.72 -10.51
N GLU A 182 17.47 -5.40 -10.52
CA GLU A 182 18.81 -4.82 -10.74
C GLU A 182 19.78 -5.22 -9.62
N ARG A 183 19.32 -5.23 -8.36
CA ARG A 183 20.12 -5.68 -7.21
C ARG A 183 20.46 -7.15 -7.32
N ALA A 184 19.53 -8.02 -7.70
CA ALA A 184 19.77 -9.43 -7.92
C ALA A 184 20.86 -9.65 -9.00
N VAL A 185 20.79 -8.93 -10.11
CA VAL A 185 21.82 -8.96 -11.16
C VAL A 185 23.19 -8.46 -10.63
N LYS A 186 23.21 -7.36 -9.89
CA LYS A 186 24.43 -6.79 -9.28
C LYS A 186 25.04 -7.77 -8.27
N ASN A 187 24.22 -8.48 -7.51
CA ASN A 187 24.66 -9.49 -6.53
C ASN A 187 25.19 -10.78 -7.18
N GLY A 188 25.05 -10.92 -8.50
CA GLY A 188 25.50 -12.12 -9.21
C GLY A 188 24.60 -13.33 -9.00
N VAL A 189 23.34 -13.12 -8.72
CA VAL A 189 22.31 -14.17 -8.59
C VAL A 189 22.24 -14.95 -9.90
N LYS A 190 22.28 -16.27 -9.82
CA LYS A 190 22.13 -17.18 -10.97
C LYS A 190 20.72 -17.78 -11.04
N ASN A 191 20.19 -18.14 -9.90
CA ASN A 191 18.89 -18.76 -9.78
C ASN A 191 17.94 -17.82 -9.02
N LEU A 192 16.91 -17.34 -9.71
CA LEU A 192 15.90 -16.46 -9.14
C LEU A 192 14.55 -17.17 -9.10
N ILE A 193 13.94 -17.21 -7.93
CA ILE A 193 12.53 -17.57 -7.77
C ILE A 193 11.81 -16.33 -7.29
N VAL A 194 10.76 -15.92 -8.00
CA VAL A 194 9.88 -14.82 -7.62
C VAL A 194 8.62 -15.39 -7.00
N GLN A 195 8.39 -15.10 -5.73
CA GLN A 195 7.22 -15.53 -4.98
C GLN A 195 6.27 -14.35 -4.74
N PRO A 196 5.19 -14.23 -5.51
CA PRO A 196 4.17 -13.22 -5.24
C PRO A 196 3.40 -13.57 -3.96
N THR A 197 3.06 -12.57 -3.16
CA THR A 197 2.09 -12.68 -2.07
C THR A 197 0.70 -12.25 -2.50
N HIS A 198 0.53 -11.92 -3.77
CA HIS A 198 -0.74 -11.52 -4.36
C HIS A 198 -1.78 -12.64 -4.22
N LEU A 199 -3.04 -12.23 -4.08
CA LEU A 199 -4.13 -13.19 -3.88
C LEU A 199 -4.39 -14.05 -5.11
N MET A 200 -4.31 -13.45 -6.32
CA MET A 200 -4.72 -14.09 -7.58
C MET A 200 -3.93 -13.54 -8.77
N HIS A 201 -4.11 -14.13 -9.95
CA HIS A 201 -3.60 -13.62 -11.23
C HIS A 201 -4.31 -12.31 -11.63
N GLY A 202 -4.07 -11.24 -10.88
CA GLY A 202 -4.60 -9.90 -11.11
C GLY A 202 -3.63 -9.02 -11.89
N ALA A 203 -3.94 -7.72 -11.97
CA ALA A 203 -3.12 -6.74 -12.69
C ALA A 203 -1.69 -6.69 -12.15
N GLU A 204 -1.52 -6.67 -10.84
CA GLU A 204 -0.20 -6.64 -10.20
C GLU A 204 0.64 -7.90 -10.50
N TYR A 205 -0.01 -9.06 -10.66
CA TYR A 205 0.68 -10.28 -11.07
C TYR A 205 1.12 -10.22 -12.54
N ASP A 206 0.30 -9.64 -13.40
CA ASP A 206 0.64 -9.43 -14.81
C ASP A 206 1.82 -8.46 -14.95
N GLU A 207 1.81 -7.34 -14.23
CA GLU A 207 2.90 -6.35 -14.18
C GLU A 207 4.20 -6.96 -13.64
N LEU A 208 4.12 -7.74 -12.57
CA LEU A 208 5.26 -8.48 -12.03
C LEU A 208 5.86 -9.43 -13.07
N THR A 209 5.01 -10.16 -13.77
CA THR A 209 5.44 -11.12 -14.80
C THR A 209 6.15 -10.40 -15.95
N GLU A 210 5.62 -9.26 -16.40
CA GLU A 210 6.24 -8.43 -17.43
C GLU A 210 7.59 -7.87 -16.96
N ALA A 211 7.68 -7.39 -15.74
CA ALA A 211 8.94 -6.90 -15.16
C ALA A 211 10.02 -7.99 -15.16
N VAL A 212 9.69 -9.19 -14.68
CA VAL A 212 10.61 -10.34 -14.64
C VAL A 212 11.06 -10.75 -16.05
N GLU A 213 10.15 -10.73 -17.03
CA GLU A 213 10.47 -11.10 -18.42
C GLU A 213 11.58 -10.21 -19.02
N ASN A 214 11.64 -8.93 -18.65
CA ASN A 214 12.67 -7.99 -19.08
C ASN A 214 14.07 -8.33 -18.53
N TYR A 215 14.15 -9.10 -17.47
CA TYR A 215 15.41 -9.47 -16.81
C TYR A 215 15.80 -10.94 -16.95
N LYS A 216 14.93 -11.79 -17.50
CA LYS A 216 15.10 -13.25 -17.49
C LYS A 216 16.45 -13.72 -18.07
N ASP A 217 16.96 -13.04 -19.11
CA ASP A 217 18.22 -13.39 -19.77
C ASP A 217 19.46 -13.00 -18.94
N LYS A 218 19.27 -12.35 -17.78
CA LYS A 218 20.34 -11.98 -16.85
C LYS A 218 20.67 -13.10 -15.86
N PHE A 219 19.82 -14.12 -15.76
CA PHE A 219 19.93 -15.21 -14.81
C PHE A 219 20.10 -16.55 -15.54
N GLU A 220 20.68 -17.55 -14.89
CA GLU A 220 20.74 -18.92 -15.41
C GLU A 220 19.37 -19.61 -15.34
N SER A 221 18.59 -19.29 -14.31
CA SER A 221 17.24 -19.80 -14.10
C SER A 221 16.36 -18.74 -13.45
N VAL A 222 15.17 -18.53 -14.02
CA VAL A 222 14.10 -17.70 -13.43
C VAL A 222 12.80 -18.48 -13.38
N LYS A 223 12.11 -18.41 -12.24
CA LYS A 223 10.78 -18.98 -12.09
C LYS A 223 9.91 -18.02 -11.31
N ILE A 224 8.66 -17.87 -11.73
CA ILE A 224 7.63 -17.15 -11.00
C ILE A 224 6.69 -18.20 -10.42
N ALA A 225 6.47 -18.13 -9.10
CA ALA A 225 5.51 -19.00 -8.42
C ALA A 225 4.08 -18.50 -8.62
N GLU A 226 3.13 -19.40 -8.43
CA GLU A 226 1.71 -19.06 -8.45
C GLU A 226 1.35 -18.10 -7.31
N PRO A 227 0.35 -17.21 -7.51
CA PRO A 227 -0.23 -16.43 -6.42
C PRO A 227 -0.99 -17.34 -5.45
N LEU A 228 -1.42 -16.78 -4.31
CA LEU A 228 -1.99 -17.55 -3.20
C LEU A 228 -3.15 -18.50 -3.59
N LEU A 229 -4.03 -18.07 -4.50
CA LEU A 229 -5.16 -18.88 -4.96
C LEU A 229 -4.83 -19.77 -6.18
N GLY A 230 -3.56 -19.78 -6.62
CA GLY A 230 -3.11 -20.56 -7.76
C GLY A 230 -3.82 -20.18 -9.06
N GLU A 231 -3.82 -21.09 -10.03
CA GLU A 231 -4.43 -20.87 -11.34
C GLU A 231 -5.90 -20.45 -11.28
N VAL A 232 -6.27 -19.57 -12.19
CA VAL A 232 -7.66 -19.16 -12.42
C VAL A 232 -8.33 -20.22 -13.29
N GLY A 233 -9.36 -20.89 -12.77
CA GLY A 233 -10.15 -21.82 -13.56
C GLY A 233 -11.01 -21.13 -14.61
N SER A 234 -11.60 -21.91 -15.52
CA SER A 234 -12.43 -21.41 -16.61
C SER A 234 -13.79 -20.83 -16.16
N ASP A 235 -14.27 -21.25 -15.02
CA ASP A 235 -15.55 -20.81 -14.44
C ASP A 235 -15.55 -20.97 -12.90
N ALA A 236 -16.63 -20.54 -12.26
CA ALA A 236 -16.75 -20.54 -10.79
C ALA A 236 -16.74 -21.96 -10.15
N THR A 237 -16.90 -23.02 -10.92
CA THR A 237 -16.92 -24.40 -10.42
C THR A 237 -15.55 -25.08 -10.48
N VAL A 238 -14.60 -24.49 -11.19
CA VAL A 238 -13.23 -25.00 -11.28
C VAL A 238 -12.43 -24.51 -10.08
N ILE A 239 -12.08 -25.41 -9.20
CA ILE A 239 -11.29 -25.17 -7.99
C ILE A 239 -10.02 -26.00 -8.03
N ASN A 240 -8.99 -25.55 -7.33
CA ASN A 240 -7.70 -26.22 -7.23
C ASN A 240 -7.29 -26.48 -5.78
N ALA A 241 -6.17 -27.17 -5.58
CA ALA A 241 -5.67 -27.50 -4.25
C ALA A 241 -5.28 -26.25 -3.43
N ASP A 242 -4.83 -25.17 -4.09
CA ASP A 242 -4.43 -23.93 -3.43
C ASP A 242 -5.66 -23.25 -2.82
N LYS A 243 -6.75 -23.14 -3.57
CA LYS A 243 -8.02 -22.59 -3.05
C LYS A 243 -8.56 -23.41 -1.90
N GLU A 244 -8.45 -24.74 -1.97
CA GLU A 244 -8.84 -25.62 -0.87
C GLU A 244 -7.99 -25.38 0.37
N ALA A 245 -6.67 -25.29 0.22
CA ALA A 245 -5.74 -25.03 1.31
C ALA A 245 -6.00 -23.66 1.97
N VAL A 246 -6.19 -22.62 1.15
CA VAL A 246 -6.52 -21.27 1.63
C VAL A 246 -7.86 -21.25 2.36
N ALA A 247 -8.89 -21.88 1.80
CA ALA A 247 -10.21 -21.95 2.43
C ALA A 247 -10.14 -22.62 3.81
N LYS A 248 -9.41 -23.73 3.95
CA LYS A 248 -9.19 -24.40 5.23
C LYS A 248 -8.44 -23.53 6.21
N ALA A 249 -7.37 -22.87 5.75
CA ALA A 249 -6.53 -22.03 6.61
C ALA A 249 -7.32 -20.83 7.16
N ILE A 250 -7.98 -20.05 6.30
CA ILE A 250 -8.73 -18.86 6.74
C ILE A 250 -9.92 -19.23 7.62
N THR A 251 -10.57 -20.38 7.37
CA THR A 251 -11.66 -20.87 8.22
C THR A 251 -11.14 -21.28 9.60
N ALA A 252 -10.00 -21.96 9.67
CA ALA A 252 -9.37 -22.35 10.93
C ALA A 252 -8.96 -21.12 11.77
N GLU A 253 -8.37 -20.10 11.11
CA GLU A 253 -8.02 -18.85 11.81
C GLU A 253 -9.27 -18.09 12.28
N ALA A 254 -10.31 -18.02 11.45
CA ALA A 254 -11.56 -17.39 11.84
C ALA A 254 -12.20 -18.04 13.10
N VAL A 255 -12.08 -19.36 13.23
CA VAL A 255 -12.57 -20.07 14.43
C VAL A 255 -11.72 -19.74 15.66
N LYS A 256 -10.38 -19.63 15.51
CA LYS A 256 -9.44 -19.32 16.62
C LYS A 256 -9.70 -17.97 17.29
N VAL A 257 -10.22 -16.98 16.56
CA VAL A 257 -10.55 -15.65 17.12
C VAL A 257 -11.91 -15.62 17.82
N THR A 258 -12.58 -16.77 17.93
CA THR A 258 -13.84 -16.93 18.64
C THR A 258 -13.70 -17.82 19.87
N GLU A 259 -14.76 -17.91 20.65
CA GLU A 259 -14.82 -18.83 21.79
C GLU A 259 -15.23 -20.26 21.41
N TYR A 260 -15.43 -20.53 20.11
CA TYR A 260 -15.89 -21.84 19.63
C TYR A 260 -14.71 -22.78 19.36
N GLU A 261 -14.88 -24.06 19.68
CA GLU A 261 -13.88 -25.10 19.46
C GLU A 261 -13.82 -25.55 17.98
N SER A 262 -14.87 -25.28 17.20
CA SER A 262 -14.96 -25.70 15.80
C SER A 262 -15.95 -24.85 15.02
N LEU A 263 -15.87 -24.95 13.68
CA LEU A 263 -16.83 -24.33 12.78
C LEU A 263 -18.27 -24.85 13.02
N ASP A 264 -18.41 -26.14 13.31
CA ASP A 264 -19.72 -26.74 13.58
C ASP A 264 -20.31 -26.20 14.89
N ALA A 265 -19.52 -26.04 15.93
CA ALA A 265 -19.95 -25.43 17.19
C ALA A 265 -20.40 -23.97 16.98
N ALA A 266 -19.66 -23.19 16.19
CA ALA A 266 -20.04 -21.83 15.83
C ALA A 266 -21.38 -21.79 15.07
N LYS A 267 -21.57 -22.70 14.13
CA LYS A 267 -22.80 -22.84 13.35
C LYS A 267 -23.99 -23.21 14.23
N GLU A 268 -23.84 -24.19 15.13
CA GLU A 268 -24.92 -24.58 16.08
C GLU A 268 -25.31 -23.43 17.01
N ALA A 269 -24.34 -22.56 17.34
CA ALA A 269 -24.59 -21.33 18.11
C ALA A 269 -25.17 -20.17 17.25
N GLY A 270 -25.41 -20.37 15.96
CA GLY A 270 -25.95 -19.36 15.05
C GLY A 270 -24.96 -18.29 14.62
N THR A 271 -23.65 -18.55 14.79
CA THR A 271 -22.57 -17.64 14.35
C THR A 271 -22.25 -17.86 12.88
N ALA A 272 -22.10 -16.78 12.13
CA ALA A 272 -21.66 -16.79 10.75
C ALA A 272 -20.34 -16.02 10.62
N PHE A 273 -19.40 -16.56 9.82
CA PHE A 273 -18.20 -15.87 9.41
C PHE A 273 -18.42 -15.23 8.03
N VAL A 274 -18.11 -13.95 7.91
CA VAL A 274 -18.21 -13.21 6.66
C VAL A 274 -16.82 -12.81 6.22
N PHE A 275 -16.39 -13.30 5.07
CA PHE A 275 -15.11 -12.91 4.46
C PHE A 275 -15.39 -11.89 3.37
N MET A 276 -14.77 -10.73 3.48
CA MET A 276 -14.91 -9.65 2.52
C MET A 276 -13.67 -9.61 1.63
N GLY A 277 -13.88 -9.74 0.31
CA GLY A 277 -12.82 -9.54 -0.66
C GLY A 277 -12.72 -8.08 -1.11
N HIS A 278 -11.53 -7.63 -1.45
CA HIS A 278 -11.29 -6.30 -2.02
C HIS A 278 -12.09 -6.06 -3.30
N GLY A 279 -12.23 -7.10 -4.13
CA GLY A 279 -12.80 -6.96 -5.47
C GLY A 279 -11.72 -6.55 -6.49
N THR A 280 -12.00 -6.73 -7.76
CA THR A 280 -11.16 -6.30 -8.88
C THR A 280 -11.98 -6.20 -10.16
N SER A 281 -11.63 -5.27 -11.05
CA SER A 281 -12.15 -5.21 -12.41
C SER A 281 -11.49 -6.22 -13.35
N HIS A 282 -10.35 -6.80 -12.96
CA HIS A 282 -9.60 -7.76 -13.74
C HIS A 282 -10.39 -9.05 -14.00
N THR A 283 -10.06 -9.79 -15.07
CA THR A 283 -10.71 -11.07 -15.42
C THR A 283 -10.56 -12.12 -14.33
N ALA A 284 -9.50 -12.07 -13.53
CA ALA A 284 -9.25 -12.93 -12.38
C ALA A 284 -10.30 -12.82 -11.26
N LYS A 285 -11.23 -11.85 -11.34
CA LYS A 285 -12.36 -11.72 -10.39
C LYS A 285 -13.17 -13.00 -10.18
N ILE A 286 -13.11 -13.93 -11.12
CA ILE A 286 -13.75 -15.25 -11.00
C ILE A 286 -13.20 -16.05 -9.82
N SER A 287 -11.96 -15.80 -9.38
CA SER A 287 -11.35 -16.45 -8.22
C SER A 287 -12.17 -16.25 -6.94
N TYR A 288 -12.87 -15.13 -6.80
CA TYR A 288 -13.79 -14.91 -5.67
C TYR A 288 -14.97 -15.90 -5.70
N SER A 289 -15.58 -16.12 -6.88
CA SER A 289 -16.67 -17.09 -7.04
C SER A 289 -16.19 -18.53 -6.86
N GLN A 290 -14.95 -18.82 -7.29
CA GLN A 290 -14.32 -20.13 -7.07
C GLN A 290 -14.07 -20.38 -5.59
N MET A 291 -13.58 -19.35 -4.85
CA MET A 291 -13.42 -19.44 -3.40
C MET A 291 -14.76 -19.66 -2.70
N GLN A 292 -15.83 -18.99 -3.13
CA GLN A 292 -17.16 -19.22 -2.59
C GLN A 292 -17.58 -20.68 -2.79
N THR A 293 -17.43 -21.21 -4.01
CA THR A 293 -17.73 -22.63 -4.32
C THR A 293 -16.91 -23.58 -3.43
N GLN A 294 -15.61 -23.29 -3.25
CA GLN A 294 -14.74 -24.11 -2.40
C GLN A 294 -15.20 -24.11 -0.94
N MET A 295 -15.58 -22.96 -0.43
CA MET A 295 -16.02 -22.81 0.95
C MET A 295 -17.37 -23.51 1.18
N GLU A 296 -18.30 -23.45 0.22
CA GLU A 296 -19.57 -24.18 0.26
C GLU A 296 -19.32 -25.69 0.31
N GLN A 297 -18.38 -26.20 -0.47
CA GLN A 297 -18.00 -27.63 -0.49
C GLN A 297 -17.37 -28.09 0.84
N LEU A 298 -16.67 -27.22 1.54
CA LEU A 298 -16.13 -27.52 2.87
C LEU A 298 -17.21 -27.49 3.98
N GLY A 299 -18.47 -27.24 3.63
CA GLY A 299 -19.55 -27.14 4.59
C GLY A 299 -19.52 -25.86 5.42
N SER A 300 -18.69 -24.91 5.05
CA SER A 300 -18.67 -23.57 5.62
C SER A 300 -19.91 -22.84 5.17
N VAL A 301 -20.90 -22.70 6.06
CA VAL A 301 -22.21 -22.20 5.71
C VAL A 301 -22.22 -20.69 5.72
N SER A 302 -22.75 -20.13 4.65
CA SER A 302 -23.07 -18.73 4.48
C SER A 302 -21.89 -17.82 4.17
N TYR A 303 -21.44 -17.87 2.93
CA TYR A 303 -20.62 -16.84 2.34
C TYR A 303 -21.50 -15.80 1.65
N THR A 304 -21.47 -14.61 2.18
CA THR A 304 -21.93 -13.45 1.41
C THR A 304 -20.69 -12.78 0.86
N HIS A 305 -20.53 -12.80 -0.45
CA HIS A 305 -19.51 -12.05 -1.15
C HIS A 305 -19.92 -10.58 -1.14
N LEU A 306 -19.45 -9.82 -0.17
CA LEU A 306 -19.56 -8.37 -0.21
C LEU A 306 -18.43 -7.87 -1.12
N ARG A 307 -18.77 -7.45 -2.32
CA ARG A 307 -17.90 -6.61 -3.12
C ARG A 307 -17.82 -5.25 -2.45
N ALA A 308 -16.63 -4.74 -2.22
CA ALA A 308 -16.46 -3.30 -2.10
C ALA A 308 -17.04 -2.70 -3.39
N HIS A 309 -18.09 -1.88 -3.29
CA HIS A 309 -18.57 -1.13 -4.43
C HIS A 309 -17.47 -0.16 -4.83
N GLU A 310 -16.86 -0.37 -5.99
CA GLU A 310 -16.21 0.72 -6.68
C GLU A 310 -17.27 1.78 -6.90
N THR A 311 -17.25 2.82 -6.11
CA THR A 311 -17.92 4.07 -6.46
C THR A 311 -17.09 4.65 -7.61
N SER A 312 -17.50 4.31 -8.83
CA SER A 312 -17.03 5.02 -10.02
C SER A 312 -17.47 6.47 -9.88
N ALA A 313 -16.50 7.33 -9.58
CA ALA A 313 -16.64 8.76 -9.74
C ALA A 313 -16.51 9.15 -11.22
#